data_7a0b9475f5e4d73cd794c406c4477459
#
_entry.id   7a0b9475f5e4d73cd794c406c4477459
#
_cell.length_a   1.000
_cell.length_b   1.000
_cell.length_c   1.000
_cell.angle_alpha   90.00
_cell.angle_beta   90.00
_cell.angle_gamma   90.00
#
_symmetry.space_group_name_H-M   'P 1'
#
loop_
_entity.id
_entity.type
_entity.pdbx_description
1 polymer ?
#
loop_
_entity_poly.entity_id
_entity_poly.type
_entity_poly.pdbx_seq_one_letter_code
_entity_poly.pdbx_strand_id
1 'polypeptide(L)'
;MESRFDVAEPTFKAPERPSIAERAADPASLDGTLVLRLGYRGAEFSGFAAQPGRRTVAGEVVRALETLLRRPVELTCAGRTDAGVHALAQYVSVPLSTAELGLDARRLSHGLSALLPDDISPSQLYRAPAGFSARFDARSRRYRSRIVAGQARPVLAWDHAWWLRCPLDADAMDEAAQALVGEHDFKSFCKATSAEGKPTHRCVMSLGVHEEDECGERVTCIDVVGNAFLHSMVRTITGTLVEVGRGQRDVRWVAKALTACDRKAAGPCAPAKGLTFVGVDYPEELLEPWE
;
A
#
# COMPACT_ATOMS: atom_id res chain seq x y z
N MET A 1 3.78 21.19 -5.74
CA MET A 1 3.81 20.62 -7.11
C MET A 1 2.53 19.80 -7.24
N GLU A 2 1.46 20.47 -7.70
CA GLU A 2 0.12 19.89 -7.81
C GLU A 2 0.07 18.80 -8.86
N SER A 3 -0.65 17.73 -8.55
CA SER A 3 -0.73 16.50 -9.35
C SER A 3 -1.40 16.75 -10.71
N ARG A 4 -0.65 16.51 -11.79
CA ARG A 4 -1.13 16.49 -13.18
C ARG A 4 -1.85 15.15 -13.53
N PHE A 5 -2.63 14.60 -12.62
CA PHE A 5 -3.34 13.35 -12.90
C PHE A 5 -4.85 13.62 -12.88
N ASP A 6 -5.44 13.67 -14.08
CA ASP A 6 -6.89 13.51 -14.23
C ASP A 6 -7.24 12.10 -13.75
N VAL A 7 -7.88 12.00 -12.60
CA VAL A 7 -8.26 10.72 -11.99
C VAL A 7 -9.59 10.31 -12.59
N ALA A 8 -9.58 9.30 -13.45
CA ALA A 8 -10.81 8.68 -13.95
C ALA A 8 -11.57 8.03 -12.76
N GLU A 9 -12.82 8.44 -12.55
CA GLU A 9 -13.67 7.80 -11.55
C GLU A 9 -14.01 6.36 -11.98
N PRO A 10 -14.00 5.38 -11.07
CA PRO A 10 -14.29 3.99 -11.40
C PRO A 10 -15.78 3.85 -11.78
N THR A 11 -16.05 3.24 -12.92
CA THR A 11 -17.41 2.91 -13.40
C THR A 11 -17.93 1.58 -12.85
N PHE A 12 -17.04 0.72 -12.37
CA PHE A 12 -17.38 -0.57 -11.77
C PHE A 12 -18.03 -0.41 -10.40
N LYS A 13 -19.24 -0.92 -10.22
CA LYS A 13 -19.80 -1.09 -8.88
C LYS A 13 -18.97 -2.13 -8.12
N ALA A 14 -18.10 -1.64 -7.24
CA ALA A 14 -17.50 -2.50 -6.23
C ALA A 14 -18.62 -3.23 -5.47
N PRO A 15 -18.42 -4.47 -5.00
CA PRO A 15 -19.41 -5.14 -4.15
C PRO A 15 -19.83 -4.19 -3.05
N GLU A 16 -21.14 -4.07 -2.82
CA GLU A 16 -21.72 -3.21 -1.79
C GLU A 16 -21.03 -3.50 -0.46
N ARG A 17 -20.47 -2.45 0.11
CA ARG A 17 -19.82 -2.52 1.42
C ARG A 17 -20.75 -1.89 2.43
N PRO A 18 -20.85 -2.43 3.66
CA PRO A 18 -21.60 -1.78 4.70
C PRO A 18 -21.16 -0.32 4.86
N SER A 19 -22.12 0.60 4.93
CA SER A 19 -21.86 2.01 5.22
C SER A 19 -21.24 2.20 6.61
N ILE A 20 -20.67 3.38 6.88
CA ILE A 20 -20.14 3.71 8.22
C ILE A 20 -21.25 3.54 9.26
N ALA A 21 -22.48 4.00 8.97
CA ALA A 21 -23.62 3.89 9.89
C ALA A 21 -24.00 2.43 10.20
N GLU A 22 -24.01 1.54 9.21
CA GLU A 22 -24.28 0.11 9.42
C GLU A 22 -23.17 -0.55 10.24
N ARG A 23 -21.91 -0.19 10.01
CA ARG A 23 -20.79 -0.68 10.82
C ARG A 23 -20.79 -0.10 12.23
N ALA A 24 -21.22 1.15 12.40
CA ALA A 24 -21.35 1.78 13.72
C ALA A 24 -22.42 1.14 14.59
N ALA A 25 -23.42 0.49 13.97
CA ALA A 25 -24.45 -0.26 14.70
C ALA A 25 -23.94 -1.60 15.29
N ASP A 26 -22.74 -2.07 14.88
CA ASP A 26 -22.10 -3.24 15.48
C ASP A 26 -21.55 -2.86 16.87
N PRO A 27 -21.91 -3.59 17.96
CA PRO A 27 -21.39 -3.34 19.30
C PRO A 27 -19.85 -3.34 19.38
N ALA A 28 -19.17 -4.04 18.49
CA ALA A 28 -17.71 -4.06 18.40
C ALA A 28 -17.12 -2.73 17.91
N SER A 29 -17.91 -1.84 17.30
CA SER A 29 -17.46 -0.52 16.83
C SER A 29 -17.18 0.48 17.93
N LEU A 30 -17.71 0.26 19.14
CA LEU A 30 -17.61 1.17 20.27
C LEU A 30 -18.11 2.59 19.91
N ASP A 31 -17.59 3.62 20.60
CA ASP A 31 -18.12 4.99 20.50
C ASP A 31 -17.39 5.85 19.46
N GLY A 32 -16.23 5.39 18.99
CA GLY A 32 -15.43 6.06 17.96
C GLY A 32 -14.28 5.20 17.48
N THR A 33 -13.39 5.78 16.71
CA THR A 33 -12.26 5.06 16.11
C THR A 33 -10.96 5.86 16.23
N LEU A 34 -9.91 5.23 16.75
CA LEU A 34 -8.53 5.68 16.57
C LEU A 34 -8.08 5.32 15.15
N VAL A 35 -7.57 6.29 14.43
CA VAL A 35 -6.84 6.03 13.20
C VAL A 35 -5.38 6.44 13.39
N LEU A 36 -4.48 5.49 13.19
CA LEU A 36 -3.04 5.69 13.32
C LEU A 36 -2.41 5.63 11.94
N ARG A 37 -1.72 6.72 11.54
CA ARG A 37 -0.81 6.73 10.41
C ARG A 37 0.57 6.32 10.89
N LEU A 38 1.20 5.36 10.19
CA LEU A 38 2.52 4.86 10.54
C LEU A 38 3.35 4.52 9.31
N GLY A 39 4.66 4.68 9.44
CA GLY A 39 5.66 4.19 8.51
C GLY A 39 6.38 2.97 9.05
N TYR A 40 6.95 2.14 8.16
CA TYR A 40 7.83 1.04 8.57
C TYR A 40 8.81 0.60 7.49
N ARG A 41 9.98 0.12 7.93
CA ARG A 41 10.94 -0.60 7.10
C ARG A 41 10.56 -2.08 7.10
N GLY A 42 10.07 -2.59 5.96
CA GLY A 42 9.49 -3.93 5.87
C GLY A 42 10.48 -5.09 5.85
N ALA A 43 11.80 -4.83 5.73
CA ALA A 43 12.82 -5.84 5.47
C ALA A 43 12.79 -7.04 6.45
N GLU A 44 12.63 -6.74 7.75
CA GLU A 44 12.68 -7.71 8.83
C GLU A 44 11.28 -8.26 9.21
N PHE A 45 10.23 -7.86 8.49
CA PHE A 45 8.86 -8.31 8.76
C PHE A 45 8.40 -9.39 7.78
N SER A 46 7.70 -10.38 8.31
CA SER A 46 6.98 -11.40 7.52
C SER A 46 5.68 -10.86 6.89
N GLY A 47 5.66 -9.55 6.58
CA GLY A 47 4.54 -8.80 6.06
C GLY A 47 3.75 -8.06 7.13
N PHE A 48 2.65 -7.44 6.70
CA PHE A 48 1.82 -6.65 7.60
C PHE A 48 0.96 -7.51 8.54
N ALA A 49 0.20 -8.45 7.97
CA ALA A 49 -0.81 -9.21 8.72
C ALA A 49 -0.20 -10.11 9.79
N ALA A 50 -0.82 -10.15 10.97
CA ALA A 50 -0.40 -11.04 12.07
C ALA A 50 -0.40 -12.51 11.61
N GLN A 51 0.67 -13.23 11.99
CA GLN A 51 0.87 -14.65 11.71
C GLN A 51 1.50 -15.31 12.95
N PRO A 52 1.01 -16.49 13.37
CA PRO A 52 1.57 -17.20 14.52
C PRO A 52 3.08 -17.46 14.37
N GLY A 53 3.84 -17.10 15.41
CA GLY A 53 5.30 -17.32 15.44
C GLY A 53 6.12 -16.48 14.46
N ARG A 54 5.54 -15.46 13.82
CA ARG A 54 6.21 -14.55 12.89
C ARG A 54 6.20 -13.12 13.39
N ARG A 55 7.30 -12.41 13.16
CA ARG A 55 7.38 -10.97 13.38
C ARG A 55 6.63 -10.26 12.25
N THR A 56 5.58 -9.51 12.57
CA THR A 56 4.74 -8.82 11.61
C THR A 56 4.43 -7.41 12.10
N VAL A 57 4.18 -6.46 11.18
CA VAL A 57 3.88 -5.08 11.55
C VAL A 57 2.62 -5.00 12.42
N ALA A 58 1.54 -5.70 12.04
CA ALA A 58 0.29 -5.71 12.82
C ALA A 58 0.50 -6.31 14.22
N GLY A 59 1.33 -7.35 14.36
CA GLY A 59 1.63 -7.95 15.66
C GLY A 59 2.31 -6.97 16.61
N GLU A 60 3.29 -6.19 16.12
CA GLU A 60 3.97 -5.17 16.93
C GLU A 60 3.03 -4.03 17.32
N VAL A 61 2.23 -3.53 16.37
CA VAL A 61 1.28 -2.43 16.60
C VAL A 61 0.17 -2.84 17.57
N VAL A 62 -0.40 -4.04 17.41
CA VAL A 62 -1.42 -4.58 18.33
C VAL A 62 -0.86 -4.70 19.74
N ARG A 63 0.33 -5.30 19.91
CA ARG A 63 0.97 -5.44 21.23
C ARG A 63 1.18 -4.08 21.93
N ALA A 64 1.63 -3.07 21.18
CA ALA A 64 1.82 -1.72 21.72
C ALA A 64 0.49 -1.09 22.16
N LEU A 65 -0.55 -1.20 21.31
CA LEU A 65 -1.88 -0.68 21.60
C LEU A 65 -2.57 -1.41 22.77
N GLU A 66 -2.46 -2.74 22.85
CA GLU A 66 -3.00 -3.54 23.97
C GLU A 66 -2.34 -3.15 25.30
N THR A 67 -1.04 -2.85 25.28
CA THR A 67 -0.32 -2.36 26.47
C THR A 67 -0.86 -1.00 26.92
N LEU A 68 -1.09 -0.08 26.00
CA LEU A 68 -1.56 1.28 26.30
C LEU A 68 -3.03 1.33 26.68
N LEU A 69 -3.88 0.59 25.95
CA LEU A 69 -5.33 0.56 26.18
C LEU A 69 -5.76 -0.47 27.24
N ARG A 70 -4.85 -1.35 27.67
CA ARG A 70 -5.07 -2.40 28.68
C ARG A 70 -6.23 -3.35 28.35
N ARG A 71 -6.43 -3.64 27.07
CA ARG A 71 -7.43 -4.58 26.57
C ARG A 71 -7.00 -5.17 25.21
N PRO A 72 -7.60 -6.30 24.78
CA PRO A 72 -7.42 -6.80 23.41
C PRO A 72 -7.88 -5.77 22.37
N VAL A 73 -7.16 -5.72 21.23
CA VAL A 73 -7.38 -4.75 20.16
C VAL A 73 -7.58 -5.46 18.83
N GLU A 74 -8.68 -5.14 18.15
CA GLU A 74 -8.88 -5.49 16.75
C GLU A 74 -8.37 -4.36 15.85
N LEU A 75 -7.41 -4.69 14.98
CA LEU A 75 -6.77 -3.73 14.09
C LEU A 75 -7.15 -4.01 12.65
N THR A 76 -7.67 -2.98 11.96
CA THR A 76 -7.92 -3.02 10.52
C THR A 76 -6.96 -2.09 9.80
N CYS A 77 -6.28 -2.57 8.74
CA CYS A 77 -5.35 -1.75 7.94
C CYS A 77 -5.93 -1.36 6.58
N ALA A 78 -5.47 -0.24 6.02
CA ALA A 78 -5.87 0.25 4.70
C ALA A 78 -5.50 -0.69 3.56
N GLY A 79 -4.33 -1.34 3.67
CA GLY A 79 -3.86 -2.34 2.71
C GLY A 79 -2.77 -3.21 3.32
N ARG A 80 -2.89 -4.53 3.16
CA ARG A 80 -1.83 -5.45 3.59
C ARG A 80 -0.65 -5.33 2.65
N THR A 81 0.56 -5.33 3.21
CA THR A 81 1.80 -5.41 2.45
C THR A 81 2.44 -6.78 2.60
N ASP A 82 3.10 -7.25 1.54
CA ASP A 82 3.86 -8.51 1.53
C ASP A 82 5.12 -8.40 2.42
N ALA A 83 5.73 -9.54 2.75
CA ALA A 83 7.03 -9.58 3.44
C ALA A 83 8.07 -8.77 2.66
N GLY A 84 8.82 -7.92 3.36
CA GLY A 84 9.87 -7.07 2.78
C GLY A 84 9.38 -5.76 2.14
N VAL A 85 8.07 -5.51 2.05
CA VAL A 85 7.51 -4.26 1.51
C VAL A 85 7.49 -3.19 2.59
N HIS A 86 7.94 -1.98 2.24
CA HIS A 86 7.98 -0.81 3.13
C HIS A 86 6.68 -0.01 3.12
N ALA A 87 6.52 0.89 4.09
CA ALA A 87 5.47 1.90 4.05
C ALA A 87 5.95 3.23 4.63
N LEU A 88 5.51 4.33 4.01
CA LEU A 88 5.65 5.70 4.53
C LEU A 88 4.38 6.17 5.23
N ALA A 89 3.22 5.73 4.76
CA ALA A 89 1.93 6.15 5.30
C ALA A 89 0.89 5.01 5.20
N GLN A 90 1.10 3.97 6.00
CA GLN A 90 0.07 2.97 6.28
C GLN A 90 -0.93 3.55 7.28
N TYR A 91 -2.19 3.25 7.11
CA TYR A 91 -3.24 3.62 8.05
C TYR A 91 -3.86 2.37 8.67
N VAL A 92 -4.06 2.43 9.97
CA VAL A 92 -4.75 1.40 10.72
C VAL A 92 -5.88 2.02 11.56
N SER A 93 -6.98 1.32 11.73
CA SER A 93 -8.11 1.74 12.55
C SER A 93 -8.39 0.76 13.67
N VAL A 94 -8.73 1.29 14.84
CA VAL A 94 -9.04 0.54 16.07
C VAL A 94 -10.26 1.19 16.73
N PRO A 95 -11.34 0.44 17.04
CA PRO A 95 -12.48 0.96 17.78
C PRO A 95 -12.07 1.41 19.20
N LEU A 96 -12.60 2.55 19.66
CA LEU A 96 -12.38 3.12 20.98
C LEU A 96 -13.69 3.39 21.71
N SER A 97 -13.68 3.16 23.03
CA SER A 97 -14.75 3.60 23.94
C SER A 97 -14.67 5.11 24.19
N THR A 98 -15.75 5.69 24.74
CA THR A 98 -15.81 7.11 25.16
C THR A 98 -14.66 7.47 26.09
N ALA A 99 -14.33 6.61 27.05
CA ALA A 99 -13.23 6.84 27.99
C ALA A 99 -11.87 6.90 27.28
N GLU A 100 -11.64 6.03 26.27
CA GLU A 100 -10.42 5.99 25.50
C GLU A 100 -10.30 7.18 24.54
N LEU A 101 -11.41 7.69 23.99
CA LEU A 101 -11.45 8.91 23.20
C LEU A 101 -11.07 10.15 24.02
N GLY A 102 -11.16 10.10 25.34
CA GLY A 102 -10.71 11.13 26.28
C GLY A 102 -9.22 11.07 26.62
N LEU A 103 -8.45 10.11 26.12
CA LEU A 103 -7.03 10.01 26.36
C LEU A 103 -6.26 11.21 25.79
N ASP A 104 -5.15 11.55 26.44
CA ASP A 104 -4.21 12.55 25.95
C ASP A 104 -3.43 12.02 24.74
N ALA A 105 -3.57 12.68 23.59
CA ALA A 105 -2.96 12.28 22.34
C ALA A 105 -1.43 12.23 22.40
N ARG A 106 -0.80 13.18 23.10
CA ARG A 106 0.66 13.25 23.23
C ARG A 106 1.18 12.08 24.05
N ARG A 107 0.50 11.72 25.13
CA ARG A 107 0.85 10.52 25.92
C ARG A 107 0.67 9.25 25.12
N LEU A 108 -0.40 9.14 24.33
CA LEU A 108 -0.64 7.99 23.47
C LEU A 108 0.45 7.88 22.38
N SER A 109 0.78 8.99 21.72
CA SER A 109 1.84 9.06 20.70
C SER A 109 3.22 8.71 21.28
N HIS A 110 3.58 9.27 22.43
CA HIS A 110 4.82 8.96 23.15
C HIS A 110 4.88 7.49 23.56
N GLY A 111 3.78 6.95 24.10
CA GLY A 111 3.69 5.55 24.49
C GLY A 111 3.86 4.61 23.29
N LEU A 112 3.22 4.92 22.17
CA LEU A 112 3.40 4.16 20.92
C LEU A 112 4.86 4.19 20.47
N SER A 113 5.48 5.38 20.43
CA SER A 113 6.88 5.52 20.01
C SER A 113 7.85 4.77 20.92
N ALA A 114 7.55 4.67 22.22
CA ALA A 114 8.38 3.95 23.18
C ALA A 114 8.21 2.41 23.14
N LEU A 115 7.04 1.92 22.72
CA LEU A 115 6.73 0.50 22.70
C LEU A 115 6.96 -0.16 21.33
N LEU A 116 6.91 0.62 20.24
CA LEU A 116 7.18 0.14 18.91
C LEU A 116 8.69 0.00 18.67
N PRO A 117 9.11 -0.99 17.88
CA PRO A 117 10.51 -1.14 17.50
C PRO A 117 10.96 -0.03 16.52
N ASP A 118 12.27 0.21 16.40
CA ASP A 118 12.88 1.30 15.61
C ASP A 118 12.52 1.26 14.11
N ASP A 119 12.04 0.14 13.61
CA ASP A 119 11.62 -0.03 12.22
C ASP A 119 10.12 0.20 12.00
N ILE A 120 9.37 0.64 13.02
CA ILE A 120 7.99 1.15 12.92
C ILE A 120 7.91 2.53 13.59
N SER A 121 7.43 3.53 12.87
CA SER A 121 7.27 4.89 13.37
C SER A 121 5.81 5.34 13.28
N PRO A 122 5.12 5.62 14.40
CA PRO A 122 3.84 6.30 14.39
C PRO A 122 4.04 7.78 14.03
N SER A 123 3.32 8.28 13.03
CA SER A 123 3.53 9.66 12.55
C SER A 123 2.37 10.61 12.85
N GLN A 124 1.15 10.10 12.95
CA GLN A 124 -0.03 10.91 13.21
C GLN A 124 -1.16 10.07 13.79
N LEU A 125 -1.88 10.65 14.73
CA LEU A 125 -3.12 10.11 15.30
C LEU A 125 -4.31 10.91 14.77
N TYR A 126 -5.42 10.24 14.54
CA TYR A 126 -6.69 10.84 14.18
C TYR A 126 -7.82 10.21 14.99
N ARG A 127 -8.86 11.01 15.26
CA ARG A 127 -10.18 10.52 15.64
C ARG A 127 -11.02 10.35 14.38
N ALA A 128 -11.82 9.31 14.35
CA ALA A 128 -12.79 9.07 13.30
C ALA A 128 -14.12 8.60 13.92
N PRO A 129 -15.24 8.72 13.18
CA PRO A 129 -16.54 8.24 13.67
C PRO A 129 -16.52 6.75 14.02
N ALA A 130 -17.44 6.34 14.90
CA ALA A 130 -17.73 4.91 15.13
C ALA A 130 -18.00 4.22 13.80
N GLY A 131 -17.51 3.00 13.63
CA GLY A 131 -17.67 2.23 12.41
C GLY A 131 -16.72 2.63 11.26
N PHE A 132 -15.87 3.64 11.42
CA PHE A 132 -14.83 3.95 10.42
C PHE A 132 -13.88 2.76 10.26
N SER A 133 -13.52 2.47 9.02
CA SER A 133 -12.59 1.40 8.67
C SER A 133 -11.49 1.91 7.76
N ALA A 134 -10.25 1.83 8.21
CA ALA A 134 -9.09 2.20 7.38
C ALA A 134 -9.07 1.47 6.02
N ARG A 135 -9.68 0.29 5.94
CA ARG A 135 -9.74 -0.50 4.72
C ARG A 135 -10.88 -0.09 3.78
N PHE A 136 -12.07 0.07 4.32
CA PHE A 136 -13.29 0.19 3.51
C PHE A 136 -13.60 1.63 3.11
N ASP A 137 -13.20 2.61 3.92
CA ASP A 137 -13.46 4.02 3.66
C ASP A 137 -12.33 4.70 2.86
N ALA A 138 -11.26 3.98 2.56
CA ALA A 138 -10.21 4.47 1.68
C ALA A 138 -10.68 4.56 0.23
N ARG A 139 -10.53 5.76 -0.37
CA ARG A 139 -10.84 6.08 -1.78
C ARG A 139 -9.77 5.51 -2.70
N SER A 140 -8.51 5.76 -2.38
CA SER A 140 -7.37 5.27 -3.15
C SER A 140 -6.20 4.84 -2.27
N ARG A 141 -5.27 4.08 -2.85
CA ARG A 141 -3.97 3.71 -2.28
C ARG A 141 -2.91 4.03 -3.28
N ARG A 142 -1.75 4.51 -2.78
CA ARG A 142 -0.59 4.85 -3.60
C ARG A 142 0.59 3.97 -3.24
N TYR A 143 1.27 3.50 -4.26
CA TYR A 143 2.51 2.74 -4.13
C TYR A 143 3.58 3.35 -5.01
N ARG A 144 4.84 3.24 -4.59
CA ARG A 144 6.02 3.57 -5.39
C ARG A 144 6.95 2.38 -5.41
N SER A 145 7.35 1.95 -6.60
CA SER A 145 8.46 1.02 -6.79
C SER A 145 9.70 1.80 -7.21
N ARG A 146 10.84 1.53 -6.56
CA ARG A 146 12.14 2.14 -6.85
C ARG A 146 13.07 1.13 -7.45
N ILE A 147 13.76 1.53 -8.52
CA ILE A 147 14.71 0.68 -9.25
C ILE A 147 15.97 1.52 -9.49
N VAL A 148 17.13 1.00 -9.08
CA VAL A 148 18.42 1.53 -9.47
C VAL A 148 18.98 0.66 -10.58
N ALA A 149 19.11 1.25 -11.77
CA ALA A 149 19.59 0.56 -12.97
C ALA A 149 21.06 0.95 -13.24
N GLY A 150 21.93 -0.05 -13.47
CA GLY A 150 23.33 0.19 -13.79
C GLY A 150 24.29 -0.80 -13.14
N GLN A 151 25.58 -0.69 -13.51
CA GLN A 151 26.64 -1.60 -13.04
C GLN A 151 26.97 -1.38 -11.56
N ALA A 152 26.97 -0.12 -11.10
CA ALA A 152 27.25 0.22 -9.72
C ALA A 152 26.07 -0.14 -8.84
N ARG A 153 26.37 -0.76 -7.70
CA ARG A 153 25.39 -1.07 -6.67
C ARG A 153 25.04 0.22 -5.91
N PRO A 154 23.74 0.52 -5.67
CA PRO A 154 23.35 1.65 -4.85
C PRO A 154 23.89 1.51 -3.42
N VAL A 155 24.15 2.62 -2.76
CA VAL A 155 24.62 2.67 -1.37
C VAL A 155 23.47 3.11 -0.46
N LEU A 156 22.90 4.28 -0.72
CA LEU A 156 21.82 4.84 0.10
C LEU A 156 20.47 4.21 -0.22
N ALA A 157 20.18 3.95 -1.49
CA ALA A 157 18.95 3.29 -1.91
C ALA A 157 18.96 1.76 -1.76
N TRP A 158 20.07 1.17 -1.24
CA TRP A 158 20.24 -0.29 -1.17
C TRP A 158 19.07 -1.04 -0.51
N ASP A 159 18.56 -0.53 0.59
CA ASP A 159 17.53 -1.22 1.38
C ASP A 159 16.10 -1.00 0.88
N HIS A 160 15.87 -0.02 0.01
CA HIS A 160 14.53 0.38 -0.45
C HIS A 160 14.39 0.51 -1.98
N ALA A 161 15.38 0.03 -2.75
CA ALA A 161 15.30 -0.05 -4.20
C ALA A 161 15.68 -1.44 -4.73
N TRP A 162 15.13 -1.78 -5.88
CA TRP A 162 15.54 -2.94 -6.65
C TRP A 162 16.74 -2.61 -7.52
N TRP A 163 17.91 -3.17 -7.26
CA TRP A 163 19.06 -3.01 -8.10
C TRP A 163 19.06 -3.95 -9.30
N LEU A 164 19.17 -3.39 -10.50
CA LEU A 164 19.29 -4.10 -11.78
C LEU A 164 20.61 -3.77 -12.45
N ARG A 165 21.39 -4.79 -12.80
CA ARG A 165 22.70 -4.65 -13.49
C ARG A 165 22.59 -4.37 -14.99
N CYS A 166 21.54 -3.74 -15.43
CA CYS A 166 21.33 -3.35 -16.83
C CYS A 166 20.64 -1.99 -16.88
N PRO A 167 20.82 -1.24 -17.99
CA PRO A 167 20.07 -0.01 -18.19
C PRO A 167 18.57 -0.32 -18.36
N LEU A 168 17.74 0.68 -18.07
CA LEU A 168 16.31 0.67 -18.32
C LEU A 168 15.93 1.85 -19.21
N ASP A 169 15.01 1.61 -20.13
CA ASP A 169 14.34 2.63 -20.92
C ASP A 169 13.05 3.02 -20.18
N ALA A 170 13.12 4.11 -19.40
CA ALA A 170 12.01 4.60 -18.60
C ALA A 170 10.85 5.11 -19.45
N ASP A 171 11.15 5.70 -20.63
CA ASP A 171 10.13 6.23 -21.55
C ASP A 171 9.31 5.08 -22.15
N ALA A 172 9.97 4.00 -22.59
CA ALA A 172 9.28 2.80 -23.07
C ALA A 172 8.43 2.12 -21.97
N MET A 173 8.92 2.14 -20.72
CA MET A 173 8.16 1.65 -19.57
C MET A 173 6.93 2.51 -19.30
N ASP A 174 7.05 3.84 -19.37
CA ASP A 174 5.93 4.76 -19.15
C ASP A 174 4.87 4.62 -20.25
N GLU A 175 5.28 4.55 -21.53
CA GLU A 175 4.39 4.27 -22.64
C GLU A 175 3.61 2.95 -22.43
N ALA A 176 4.30 1.88 -22.04
CA ALA A 176 3.69 0.59 -21.78
C ALA A 176 2.73 0.60 -20.57
N ALA A 177 3.02 1.41 -19.57
CA ALA A 177 2.23 1.55 -18.36
C ALA A 177 0.83 2.09 -18.61
N GLN A 178 0.67 2.94 -19.65
CA GLN A 178 -0.62 3.57 -19.98
C GLN A 178 -1.70 2.53 -20.34
N ALA A 179 -1.32 1.37 -20.83
CA ALA A 179 -2.26 0.28 -21.11
C ALA A 179 -2.94 -0.31 -19.85
N LEU A 180 -2.41 -0.03 -18.67
CA LEU A 180 -2.91 -0.52 -17.39
C LEU A 180 -3.78 0.52 -16.65
N VAL A 181 -3.81 1.77 -17.14
CA VAL A 181 -4.64 2.83 -16.54
C VAL A 181 -6.10 2.58 -16.88
N GLY A 182 -6.96 2.77 -15.89
CA GLY A 182 -8.40 2.52 -16.03
C GLY A 182 -8.86 1.28 -15.28
N GLU A 183 -10.08 0.84 -15.61
CA GLU A 183 -10.73 -0.30 -15.01
C GLU A 183 -10.54 -1.55 -15.85
N HIS A 184 -9.86 -2.56 -15.28
CA HIS A 184 -9.51 -3.79 -15.97
C HIS A 184 -9.60 -5.02 -15.06
N ASP A 185 -9.65 -6.20 -15.69
CA ASP A 185 -9.40 -7.46 -15.01
C ASP A 185 -7.89 -7.69 -14.87
N PHE A 186 -7.36 -7.48 -13.66
CA PHE A 186 -5.94 -7.65 -13.34
C PHE A 186 -5.55 -9.09 -12.96
N LYS A 187 -6.29 -10.09 -13.42
CA LYS A 187 -5.99 -11.50 -13.13
C LYS A 187 -4.58 -11.92 -13.55
N SER A 188 -4.07 -11.40 -14.67
CA SER A 188 -2.68 -11.64 -15.11
C SER A 188 -1.62 -11.06 -14.15
N PHE A 189 -1.96 -10.04 -13.38
CA PHE A 189 -1.03 -9.32 -12.52
C PHE A 189 -1.11 -9.69 -11.04
N CYS A 190 -1.82 -10.74 -10.68
CA CYS A 190 -1.92 -11.17 -9.28
C CYS A 190 -1.45 -12.60 -9.08
N LYS A 191 -1.21 -12.96 -7.82
CA LYS A 191 -0.90 -14.34 -7.44
C LYS A 191 -2.10 -15.24 -7.77
N ALA A 192 -1.91 -16.25 -8.61
CA ALA A 192 -2.98 -17.11 -9.14
C ALA A 192 -3.91 -17.67 -8.05
N THR A 193 -3.33 -18.20 -6.97
CA THR A 193 -4.10 -18.74 -5.81
C THR A 193 -4.95 -17.69 -5.09
N SER A 194 -4.67 -16.40 -5.28
CA SER A 194 -5.43 -15.31 -4.65
C SER A 194 -6.59 -14.82 -5.53
N ALA A 195 -6.62 -15.23 -6.80
CA ALA A 195 -7.65 -14.88 -7.78
C ALA A 195 -8.81 -15.89 -7.82
N GLU A 196 -8.59 -17.11 -7.30
CA GLU A 196 -9.59 -18.19 -7.35
C GLU A 196 -10.87 -17.77 -6.59
N GLY A 197 -11.99 -17.74 -7.31
CA GLY A 197 -13.31 -17.40 -6.76
C GLY A 197 -13.48 -15.97 -6.26
N LYS A 198 -12.55 -15.05 -6.58
CA LYS A 198 -12.58 -13.65 -6.13
C LYS A 198 -12.60 -12.68 -7.30
N PRO A 199 -13.27 -11.51 -7.15
CA PRO A 199 -13.26 -10.48 -8.18
C PRO A 199 -11.83 -9.95 -8.40
N THR A 200 -11.38 -9.95 -9.66
CA THR A 200 -10.05 -9.49 -10.08
C THR A 200 -10.04 -8.13 -10.76
N HIS A 201 -11.23 -7.54 -10.98
CA HIS A 201 -11.37 -6.19 -11.53
C HIS A 201 -10.90 -5.14 -10.53
N ARG A 202 -10.08 -4.20 -10.99
CA ARG A 202 -9.58 -3.05 -10.22
C ARG A 202 -9.51 -1.83 -11.13
N CYS A 203 -9.55 -0.65 -10.52
CA CYS A 203 -9.30 0.60 -11.23
C CYS A 203 -7.91 1.11 -10.83
N VAL A 204 -7.00 1.17 -11.80
CA VAL A 204 -5.74 1.91 -11.69
C VAL A 204 -6.02 3.33 -12.14
N MET A 205 -6.05 4.25 -11.19
CA MET A 205 -6.41 5.66 -11.41
C MET A 205 -5.28 6.43 -12.09
N SER A 206 -4.04 6.12 -11.75
CA SER A 206 -2.86 6.62 -12.44
C SER A 206 -1.71 5.64 -12.32
N LEU A 207 -0.85 5.64 -13.33
CA LEU A 207 0.38 4.87 -13.36
C LEU A 207 1.39 5.63 -14.22
N GLY A 208 2.55 5.92 -13.65
CA GLY A 208 3.60 6.65 -14.34
C GLY A 208 4.98 6.14 -13.99
N VAL A 209 5.91 6.25 -14.94
CA VAL A 209 7.32 5.92 -14.78
C VAL A 209 8.16 7.15 -15.04
N HIS A 210 9.08 7.45 -14.16
CA HIS A 210 9.98 8.59 -14.28
C HIS A 210 11.31 8.32 -13.59
N GLU A 211 12.29 9.13 -13.88
CA GLU A 211 13.58 9.09 -13.18
C GLU A 211 13.70 10.29 -12.23
N GLU A 212 14.24 10.05 -11.04
CA GLU A 212 14.57 11.10 -10.07
C GLU A 212 15.94 10.86 -9.46
N ASP A 213 16.53 11.89 -8.87
CA ASP A 213 17.72 11.78 -8.05
C ASP A 213 17.32 11.64 -6.57
N GLU A 214 17.68 10.52 -5.95
CA GLU A 214 17.57 10.33 -4.51
C GLU A 214 18.96 10.35 -3.89
N CYS A 215 19.33 11.47 -3.26
CA CYS A 215 20.62 11.64 -2.58
C CYS A 215 21.85 11.34 -3.47
N GLY A 216 21.82 11.73 -4.75
CA GLY A 216 22.92 11.52 -5.72
C GLY A 216 22.88 10.16 -6.40
N GLU A 217 21.88 9.34 -6.15
CA GLU A 217 21.64 8.08 -6.85
C GLU A 217 20.46 8.22 -7.81
N ARG A 218 20.65 7.87 -9.09
CA ARG A 218 19.58 7.92 -10.10
C ARG A 218 18.65 6.73 -9.90
N VAL A 219 17.39 7.02 -9.66
CA VAL A 219 16.36 6.03 -9.37
C VAL A 219 15.24 6.12 -10.41
N THR A 220 14.88 5.00 -11.03
CA THR A 220 13.66 4.87 -11.81
C THR A 220 12.51 4.55 -10.87
N CYS A 221 11.53 5.45 -10.81
CA CYS A 221 10.34 5.34 -9.98
C CYS A 221 9.13 4.93 -10.82
N ILE A 222 8.34 3.99 -10.29
CA ILE A 222 7.05 3.59 -10.84
C ILE A 222 6.00 3.92 -9.78
N ASP A 223 5.21 4.95 -10.03
CA ASP A 223 4.12 5.38 -9.15
C ASP A 223 2.79 4.82 -9.64
N VAL A 224 2.03 4.23 -8.74
CA VAL A 224 0.71 3.70 -9.05
C VAL A 224 -0.32 4.11 -8.00
N VAL A 225 -1.46 4.61 -8.46
CA VAL A 225 -2.64 4.92 -7.65
C VAL A 225 -3.80 4.06 -8.11
N GLY A 226 -4.52 3.47 -7.19
CA GLY A 226 -5.70 2.67 -7.52
C GLY A 226 -6.68 2.55 -6.37
N ASN A 227 -7.92 2.17 -6.69
CA ASN A 227 -8.98 2.00 -5.69
C ASN A 227 -8.70 0.83 -4.72
N ALA A 228 -8.07 -0.22 -5.22
CA ALA A 228 -7.62 -1.38 -4.46
C ALA A 228 -6.65 -2.19 -5.31
N PHE A 229 -5.84 -3.02 -4.65
CA PHE A 229 -4.86 -3.88 -5.33
C PHE A 229 -5.06 -5.35 -4.93
N LEU A 230 -4.75 -6.25 -5.87
CA LEU A 230 -4.70 -7.69 -5.63
C LEU A 230 -3.33 -8.07 -5.02
N HIS A 231 -3.25 -9.27 -4.47
CA HIS A 231 -2.01 -9.80 -3.89
C HIS A 231 -0.87 -9.78 -4.93
N SER A 232 0.23 -9.14 -4.60
CA SER A 232 1.42 -8.93 -5.43
C SER A 232 1.17 -8.18 -6.75
N MET A 233 0.01 -7.52 -6.94
CA MET A 233 -0.36 -6.85 -8.19
C MET A 233 0.67 -5.79 -8.58
N VAL A 234 0.98 -4.85 -7.72
CA VAL A 234 1.94 -3.77 -8.01
C VAL A 234 3.32 -4.32 -8.34
N ARG A 235 3.80 -5.31 -7.61
CA ARG A 235 5.09 -5.97 -7.88
C ARG A 235 5.11 -6.68 -9.23
N THR A 236 4.00 -7.28 -9.63
CA THR A 236 3.89 -7.93 -10.95
C THR A 236 3.82 -6.89 -12.07
N ILE A 237 3.11 -5.77 -11.86
CA ILE A 237 3.13 -4.63 -12.79
C ILE A 237 4.57 -4.14 -12.96
N THR A 238 5.25 -3.84 -11.84
CA THR A 238 6.66 -3.41 -11.85
C THR A 238 7.57 -4.36 -12.63
N GLY A 239 7.51 -5.67 -12.35
CA GLY A 239 8.34 -6.64 -13.05
C GLY A 239 7.99 -6.80 -14.53
N THR A 240 6.70 -6.59 -14.91
CA THR A 240 6.27 -6.59 -16.30
C THR A 240 6.81 -5.37 -17.06
N LEU A 241 6.72 -4.18 -16.48
CA LEU A 241 7.28 -2.96 -17.07
C LEU A 241 8.81 -3.03 -17.21
N VAL A 242 9.50 -3.63 -16.24
CA VAL A 242 10.96 -3.85 -16.31
C VAL A 242 11.35 -4.72 -17.52
N GLU A 243 10.58 -5.72 -17.91
CA GLU A 243 10.87 -6.52 -19.11
C GLU A 243 10.78 -5.66 -20.39
N VAL A 244 9.91 -4.64 -20.41
CA VAL A 244 9.85 -3.66 -21.50
C VAL A 244 11.08 -2.74 -21.43
N GLY A 245 11.38 -2.14 -20.27
CA GLY A 245 12.52 -1.23 -20.10
C GLY A 245 13.86 -1.87 -20.41
N ARG A 246 13.99 -3.19 -20.27
CA ARG A 246 15.18 -3.96 -20.68
C ARG A 246 15.21 -4.29 -22.16
N GLY A 247 14.19 -3.92 -22.94
CA GLY A 247 14.07 -4.30 -24.35
C GLY A 247 13.79 -5.79 -24.60
N GLN A 248 13.40 -6.56 -23.57
CA GLN A 248 13.07 -7.98 -23.70
C GLN A 248 11.65 -8.19 -24.27
N ARG A 249 10.81 -7.17 -24.17
CA ARG A 249 9.43 -7.15 -24.66
C ARG A 249 9.11 -5.80 -25.30
N ASP A 250 8.25 -5.81 -26.30
CA ASP A 250 7.73 -4.56 -26.90
C ASP A 250 6.68 -3.91 -25.97
N VAL A 251 6.44 -2.62 -26.15
CA VAL A 251 5.47 -1.82 -25.40
C VAL A 251 4.06 -2.43 -25.42
N ARG A 252 3.64 -3.00 -26.55
CA ARG A 252 2.29 -3.57 -26.75
C ARG A 252 2.09 -4.88 -25.99
N TRP A 253 3.17 -5.51 -25.53
CA TRP A 253 3.08 -6.77 -24.77
C TRP A 253 2.30 -6.60 -23.46
N VAL A 254 2.40 -5.45 -22.80
CA VAL A 254 1.69 -5.18 -21.54
C VAL A 254 0.17 -5.25 -21.74
N ALA A 255 -0.36 -4.64 -22.80
CA ALA A 255 -1.78 -4.73 -23.16
C ALA A 255 -2.20 -6.17 -23.48
N LYS A 256 -1.37 -6.93 -24.18
CA LYS A 256 -1.64 -8.36 -24.46
C LYS A 256 -1.64 -9.19 -23.17
N ALA A 257 -0.72 -8.93 -22.26
CA ALA A 257 -0.68 -9.59 -20.96
C ALA A 257 -1.94 -9.28 -20.12
N LEU A 258 -2.44 -8.05 -20.18
CA LEU A 258 -3.66 -7.64 -19.48
C LEU A 258 -4.88 -8.43 -20.01
N THR A 259 -5.07 -8.43 -21.31
CA THR A 259 -6.23 -9.09 -21.95
C THR A 259 -6.20 -10.62 -21.86
N ALA A 260 -5.03 -11.22 -21.66
CA ALA A 260 -4.88 -12.68 -21.54
C ALA A 260 -5.54 -13.27 -20.28
N CYS A 261 -5.75 -12.49 -19.24
CA CYS A 261 -6.29 -12.94 -17.93
C CYS A 261 -5.59 -14.21 -17.39
N ASP A 262 -4.30 -14.36 -17.72
CA ASP A 262 -3.43 -15.46 -17.29
C ASP A 262 -2.14 -14.91 -16.65
N ARG A 263 -1.83 -15.34 -15.41
CA ARG A 263 -0.61 -14.94 -14.71
C ARG A 263 0.68 -15.21 -15.50
N LYS A 264 0.69 -16.26 -16.34
CA LYS A 264 1.85 -16.62 -17.16
C LYS A 264 2.13 -15.64 -18.31
N ALA A 265 1.14 -14.83 -18.69
CA ALA A 265 1.28 -13.83 -19.75
C ALA A 265 2.03 -12.57 -19.27
N ALA A 266 2.00 -12.29 -17.95
CA ALA A 266 2.69 -11.15 -17.36
C ALA A 266 4.13 -11.49 -16.94
N GLY A 267 4.93 -10.46 -16.67
CA GLY A 267 6.32 -10.57 -16.24
C GLY A 267 6.50 -11.15 -14.82
N PRO A 268 7.75 -11.25 -14.36
CA PRO A 268 8.07 -11.74 -13.02
C PRO A 268 7.55 -10.78 -11.95
N CYS A 269 7.42 -11.28 -10.73
CA CYS A 269 7.11 -10.44 -9.57
C CYS A 269 8.40 -9.73 -9.10
N ALA A 270 8.41 -8.40 -9.09
CA ALA A 270 9.54 -7.61 -8.62
C ALA A 270 9.87 -7.90 -7.13
N PRO A 271 11.13 -7.75 -6.70
CA PRO A 271 11.51 -7.87 -5.29
C PRO A 271 10.71 -6.93 -4.40
N ALA A 272 10.35 -7.40 -3.21
CA ALA A 272 9.54 -6.64 -2.26
C ALA A 272 10.23 -5.36 -1.77
N LYS A 273 11.55 -5.42 -1.58
CA LYS A 273 12.34 -4.30 -1.03
C LYS A 273 12.29 -3.02 -1.88
N GLY A 274 12.01 -3.11 -3.17
CA GLY A 274 11.83 -1.92 -4.02
C GLY A 274 10.45 -1.27 -3.88
N LEU A 275 9.49 -1.93 -3.22
CA LEU A 275 8.12 -1.43 -3.12
C LEU A 275 7.86 -0.74 -1.79
N THR A 276 7.28 0.45 -1.87
CA THR A 276 6.83 1.23 -0.72
C THR A 276 5.35 1.59 -0.86
N PHE A 277 4.56 1.36 0.19
CA PHE A 277 3.22 1.90 0.34
C PHE A 277 3.32 3.35 0.79
N VAL A 278 2.97 4.30 -0.09
CA VAL A 278 3.28 5.72 0.14
C VAL A 278 2.10 6.54 0.65
N GLY A 279 0.87 6.05 0.52
CA GLY A 279 -0.27 6.79 1.04
C GLY A 279 -1.63 6.17 0.76
N VAL A 280 -2.63 6.76 1.41
CA VAL A 280 -4.05 6.43 1.27
C VAL A 280 -4.84 7.73 1.26
N ASP A 281 -5.84 7.82 0.40
CA ASP A 281 -6.79 8.93 0.43
C ASP A 281 -8.07 8.50 1.12
N TYR A 282 -8.54 9.36 2.01
CA TYR A 282 -9.84 9.26 2.68
C TYR A 282 -10.65 10.54 2.42
N PRO A 283 -11.98 10.52 2.60
CA PRO A 283 -12.76 11.75 2.76
C PRO A 283 -12.19 12.60 3.91
N GLU A 284 -11.88 13.88 3.65
CA GLU A 284 -11.24 14.74 4.65
C GLU A 284 -12.07 14.88 5.93
N GLU A 285 -13.39 14.90 5.80
CA GLU A 285 -14.34 15.02 6.88
C GLU A 285 -14.37 13.84 7.87
N LEU A 286 -13.74 12.72 7.53
CA LEU A 286 -13.74 11.50 8.37
C LEU A 286 -12.56 11.41 9.34
N LEU A 287 -11.51 12.18 9.12
CA LEU A 287 -10.27 12.10 9.91
C LEU A 287 -9.98 13.44 10.59
N GLU A 288 -10.30 13.54 11.86
CA GLU A 288 -9.95 14.68 12.70
C GLU A 288 -8.57 14.45 13.33
N PRO A 289 -7.56 15.34 13.08
CA PRO A 289 -6.27 15.22 13.77
C PRO A 289 -6.43 15.20 15.28
N TRP A 290 -5.75 14.26 15.94
CA TRP A 290 -5.79 14.13 17.40
C TRP A 290 -4.47 14.62 17.97
N GLU A 291 -4.47 15.89 18.44
CA GLU A 291 -3.30 16.62 18.99
C GLU A 291 -3.25 16.65 20.52
#